data_9bd5f3fc5da5e7234392dedf130f553b
#
_entry.id   9bd5f3fc5da5e7234392dedf130f553b
#
_cell.length_a   1.000
_cell.length_b   1.000
_cell.length_c   1.000
_cell.angle_alpha   90.00
_cell.angle_beta   90.00
_cell.angle_gamma   90.00
#
_symmetry.space_group_name_H-M   'P 1'
#
loop_
_entity.id
_entity.type
_entity.pdbx_description
1 polymer ?
#
loop_
_entity_poly.entity_id
_entity_poly.type
_entity_poly.pdbx_seq_one_letter_code
_entity_poly.pdbx_strand_id
1 'polypeptide(L)'
;MIEVLDDQLVGIWLRPWPKWISLPESTFLGRGFHRRREGNHCWLYYNQPRGHSSYLTLNYVLSARDTTLSTFRGALTVLDEIARIKRSNALLCDASNLRISDRLLKRWGWEPHLASRWHRHHIKRFYGEYPAPSGLAARLLAGNEVEQGAIAQAQFVAEL
;
A
#
# COMPACT_ATOMS: atom_id res chain seq x y z
N MET A 1 1.48 -7.71 -0.50
CA MET A 1 1.78 -6.74 -1.56
C MET A 1 0.48 -6.28 -2.17
N ILE A 2 0.33 -5.00 -2.42
CA ILE A 2 -0.81 -4.37 -3.11
C ILE A 2 -0.30 -3.89 -4.47
N GLU A 3 -1.03 -4.13 -5.54
CA GLU A 3 -0.70 -3.64 -6.87
C GLU A 3 -1.85 -2.82 -7.43
N VAL A 4 -1.53 -1.60 -7.87
CA VAL A 4 -2.46 -0.68 -8.52
C VAL A 4 -1.87 -0.26 -9.86
N LEU A 5 -2.65 -0.37 -10.91
CA LEU A 5 -2.31 -0.01 -12.28
C LEU A 5 -3.43 0.88 -12.86
N ASP A 6 -3.06 2.02 -13.44
CA ASP A 6 -3.99 2.95 -14.08
C ASP A 6 -5.23 3.26 -13.22
N ASP A 7 -4.97 3.56 -11.94
CA ASP A 7 -6.00 3.83 -10.95
C ASP A 7 -6.98 2.66 -10.69
N GLN A 8 -6.58 1.42 -11.02
CA GLN A 8 -7.33 0.20 -10.74
C GLN A 8 -6.53 -0.72 -9.82
N LEU A 9 -7.21 -1.37 -8.88
CA LEU A 9 -6.62 -2.39 -8.03
C LEU A 9 -6.48 -3.69 -8.83
N VAL A 10 -5.24 -4.06 -9.15
CA VAL A 10 -4.95 -5.31 -9.86
C VAL A 10 -5.04 -6.50 -8.92
N GLY A 11 -4.59 -6.35 -7.68
CA GLY A 11 -4.72 -7.41 -6.69
C GLY A 11 -3.96 -7.17 -5.40
N ILE A 12 -4.21 -8.07 -4.45
CA ILE A 12 -3.55 -8.12 -3.15
C ILE A 12 -2.96 -9.52 -2.98
N TRP A 13 -1.62 -9.62 -2.95
CA TRP A 13 -0.94 -10.91 -2.81
C TRP A 13 -0.34 -11.07 -1.42
N LEU A 14 -0.65 -12.17 -0.78
CA LEU A 14 0.02 -12.60 0.44
C LEU A 14 1.33 -13.29 0.06
N ARG A 15 2.43 -12.85 0.64
CA ARG A 15 3.73 -13.53 0.49
C ARG A 15 4.04 -14.32 1.75
N PRO A 16 4.35 -15.62 1.63
CA PRO A 16 4.62 -16.48 2.79
C PRO A 16 5.91 -16.11 3.54
N TRP A 17 6.84 -15.42 2.87
CA TRP A 17 8.12 -15.01 3.45
C TRP A 17 8.32 -13.51 3.31
N PRO A 18 8.67 -12.80 4.41
CA PRO A 18 9.08 -11.41 4.32
C PRO A 18 10.37 -11.34 3.49
N LYS A 19 10.33 -10.65 2.37
CA LYS A 19 11.55 -10.36 1.60
C LYS A 19 12.30 -9.26 2.32
N TRP A 20 13.41 -9.59 2.94
CA TRP A 20 14.38 -8.60 3.41
C TRP A 20 15.08 -8.04 2.19
N ILE A 21 14.58 -6.92 1.72
CA ILE A 21 15.26 -6.21 0.63
C ILE A 21 16.36 -5.39 1.30
N SER A 22 17.61 -5.71 1.00
CA SER A 22 18.75 -4.92 1.48
C SER A 22 18.71 -3.52 0.88
N LEU A 23 19.25 -2.52 1.58
CA LEU A 23 19.31 -1.14 1.10
C LEU A 23 19.88 -1.00 -0.33
N PRO A 24 20.98 -1.71 -0.72
CA PRO A 24 21.45 -1.68 -2.09
C PRO A 24 20.44 -2.28 -3.08
N GLU A 25 19.78 -3.38 -2.72
CA GLU A 25 18.77 -4.03 -3.57
C GLU A 25 17.55 -3.13 -3.79
N SER A 26 17.10 -2.39 -2.78
CA SER A 26 16.01 -1.42 -2.92
C SER A 26 16.35 -0.27 -3.86
N THR A 27 17.61 0.19 -3.83
CA THR A 27 18.08 1.29 -4.69
C THR A 27 18.23 0.83 -6.13
N PHE A 28 18.77 -0.36 -6.35
CA PHE A 28 18.96 -0.92 -7.71
C PHE A 28 17.63 -1.37 -8.34
N LEU A 29 16.79 -2.08 -7.59
CA LEU A 29 15.46 -2.52 -8.07
C LEU A 29 14.52 -1.34 -8.30
N GLY A 30 14.51 -0.34 -7.42
CA GLY A 30 13.70 0.86 -7.58
C GLY A 30 14.08 1.64 -8.84
N ARG A 31 15.37 1.87 -9.08
CA ARG A 31 15.87 2.52 -10.30
C ARG A 31 15.63 1.70 -11.57
N GLY A 32 15.81 0.38 -11.50
CA GLY A 32 15.54 -0.52 -12.63
C GLY A 32 14.05 -0.59 -12.96
N PHE A 33 13.20 -0.57 -11.96
CA PHE A 33 11.75 -0.57 -12.14
C PHE A 33 11.26 0.73 -12.76
N HIS A 34 11.71 1.88 -12.25
CA HIS A 34 11.41 3.20 -12.82
C HIS A 34 11.87 3.36 -14.30
N ARG A 35 12.94 2.68 -14.68
CA ARG A 35 13.48 2.76 -16.04
C ARG A 35 12.80 1.83 -17.03
N ARG A 36 12.27 0.69 -16.56
CA ARG A 36 11.79 -0.40 -17.42
C ARG A 36 10.28 -0.47 -17.56
N ARG A 37 9.53 0.19 -16.71
CA ARG A 37 8.07 0.21 -16.79
C ARG A 37 7.58 1.64 -16.97
N GLU A 38 7.00 1.87 -18.12
CA GLU A 38 6.17 3.02 -18.43
C GLU A 38 4.76 2.76 -17.88
N GLY A 39 4.01 3.83 -17.64
CA GLY A 39 2.64 3.75 -17.17
C GLY A 39 2.45 4.11 -15.71
N ASN A 40 1.19 4.15 -15.31
CA ASN A 40 0.76 4.58 -13.97
C ASN A 40 0.65 3.39 -13.00
N HIS A 41 1.79 2.83 -12.60
CA HIS A 41 1.88 1.57 -11.85
C HIS A 41 2.52 1.77 -10.47
N CYS A 42 1.86 1.25 -9.43
CA CYS A 42 2.32 1.30 -8.05
C CYS A 42 2.22 -0.07 -7.36
N TRP A 43 3.33 -0.51 -6.80
CA TRP A 43 3.40 -1.66 -5.91
C TRP A 43 3.72 -1.21 -4.50
N LEU A 44 2.92 -1.64 -3.55
CA LEU A 44 3.08 -1.32 -2.15
C LEU A 44 3.30 -2.60 -1.35
N TYR A 45 4.44 -2.68 -0.68
CA TYR A 45 4.83 -3.83 0.13
C TYR A 45 4.64 -3.51 1.60
N TYR A 46 3.81 -4.29 2.26
CA TYR A 46 3.55 -4.15 3.69
C TYR A 46 3.80 -5.49 4.40
N ASN A 47 4.04 -5.42 5.69
CA ASN A 47 4.25 -6.56 6.56
C ASN A 47 3.55 -6.35 7.90
N GLN A 48 3.29 -7.45 8.60
CA GLN A 48 2.86 -7.46 9.99
C GLN A 48 4.02 -8.02 10.82
N PRO A 49 4.66 -7.21 11.67
CA PRO A 49 5.82 -7.67 12.45
C PRO A 49 5.43 -8.80 13.42
N ARG A 50 6.27 -9.80 13.52
CA ARG A 50 6.06 -10.90 14.48
C ARG A 50 6.08 -10.35 15.90
N GLY A 51 5.13 -10.79 16.73
CA GLY A 51 4.98 -10.29 18.12
C GLY A 51 4.26 -8.94 18.23
N HIS A 52 3.94 -8.28 17.12
CA HIS A 52 3.25 -6.99 17.09
C HIS A 52 2.06 -7.03 16.12
N SER A 53 1.11 -7.93 16.38
CA SER A 53 -0.05 -8.15 15.50
C SER A 53 -0.97 -6.92 15.37
N SER A 54 -0.88 -5.99 16.31
CA SER A 54 -1.65 -4.73 16.29
C SER A 54 -1.08 -3.66 15.37
N TYR A 55 0.02 -3.93 14.66
CA TYR A 55 0.69 -2.97 13.79
C TYR A 55 0.93 -3.55 12.41
N LEU A 56 0.86 -2.70 11.40
CA LEU A 56 1.37 -3.00 10.07
C LEU A 56 2.51 -2.05 9.73
N THR A 57 3.48 -2.53 8.97
CA THR A 57 4.58 -1.72 8.47
C THR A 57 4.49 -1.62 6.95
N LEU A 58 4.52 -0.41 6.43
CA LEU A 58 4.76 -0.15 5.03
C LEU A 58 6.27 -0.16 4.81
N ASN A 59 6.77 -1.24 4.25
CA ASN A 59 8.21 -1.45 4.12
C ASN A 59 8.77 -0.76 2.87
N TYR A 60 7.98 -0.73 1.78
CA TYR A 60 8.56 -0.43 0.50
C TYR A 60 7.48 -0.10 -0.54
N VAL A 61 7.74 0.91 -1.35
CA VAL A 61 6.88 1.32 -2.45
C VAL A 61 7.71 1.36 -3.72
N LEU A 62 7.25 0.63 -4.73
CA LEU A 62 7.75 0.74 -6.11
C LEU A 62 6.71 1.48 -6.94
N SER A 63 7.12 2.55 -7.57
CA SER A 63 6.29 3.30 -8.50
C SER A 63 6.99 3.43 -9.85
N ALA A 64 6.25 3.31 -10.93
CA ALA A 64 6.74 3.61 -12.26
C ALA A 64 6.98 5.12 -12.44
N ARG A 65 7.58 5.51 -13.56
CA ARG A 65 7.93 6.92 -13.83
C ARG A 65 6.70 7.81 -13.84
N ASP A 66 5.62 7.33 -14.44
CA ASP A 66 4.38 8.07 -14.68
C ASP A 66 3.31 7.80 -13.62
N THR A 67 3.71 7.19 -12.49
CA THR A 67 2.78 6.94 -11.38
C THR A 67 2.23 8.26 -10.83
N THR A 68 0.93 8.40 -10.90
CA THR A 68 0.22 9.58 -10.39
C THR A 68 0.14 9.56 -8.86
N LEU A 69 -0.01 10.73 -8.27
CA LEU A 69 -0.26 10.86 -6.84
C LEU A 69 -1.59 10.19 -6.43
N SER A 70 -2.55 10.17 -7.34
CA SER A 70 -3.85 9.50 -7.19
C SER A 70 -3.69 8.01 -7.01
N THR A 71 -2.96 7.35 -7.90
CA THR A 71 -2.65 5.90 -7.85
C THR A 71 -1.92 5.52 -6.56
N PHE A 72 -0.92 6.31 -6.17
CA PHE A 72 -0.22 6.09 -4.92
C PHE A 72 -1.14 6.24 -3.70
N ARG A 73 -1.96 7.29 -3.67
CA ARG A 73 -2.95 7.48 -2.61
C ARG A 73 -3.97 6.35 -2.57
N GLY A 74 -4.42 5.87 -3.74
CA GLY A 74 -5.30 4.71 -3.86
C GLY A 74 -4.70 3.48 -3.19
N ALA A 75 -3.43 3.16 -3.49
CA ALA A 75 -2.72 2.05 -2.87
C ALA A 75 -2.61 2.19 -1.34
N LEU A 76 -2.37 3.40 -0.82
CA LEU A 76 -2.36 3.66 0.63
C LEU A 76 -3.75 3.46 1.26
N THR A 77 -4.82 3.81 0.56
CA THR A 77 -6.18 3.61 1.10
C THR A 77 -6.57 2.13 1.12
N VAL A 78 -6.10 1.35 0.16
CA VAL A 78 -6.23 -0.13 0.23
C VAL A 78 -5.48 -0.68 1.45
N LEU A 79 -4.32 -0.11 1.79
CA LEU A 79 -3.60 -0.49 3.01
C LEU A 79 -4.35 -0.08 4.29
N ASP A 80 -5.01 1.08 4.30
CA ASP A 80 -5.89 1.51 5.39
C ASP A 80 -7.04 0.51 5.59
N GLU A 81 -7.62 0.03 4.50
CA GLU A 81 -8.70 -0.97 4.54
C GLU A 81 -8.20 -2.32 5.07
N ILE A 82 -7.02 -2.76 4.66
CA ILE A 82 -6.37 -3.95 5.22
C ILE A 82 -6.14 -3.77 6.74
N ALA A 83 -5.71 -2.59 7.17
CA ALA A 83 -5.54 -2.28 8.59
C ALA A 83 -6.87 -2.34 9.35
N ARG A 84 -7.97 -1.88 8.74
CA ARG A 84 -9.32 -1.97 9.29
C ARG A 84 -9.76 -3.43 9.47
N ILE A 85 -9.63 -4.25 8.42
CA ILE A 85 -9.98 -5.68 8.46
C ILE A 85 -9.16 -6.42 9.51
N LYS A 86 -7.86 -6.10 9.63
CA LYS A 86 -6.97 -6.69 10.63
C LYS A 86 -7.10 -6.06 12.03
N ARG A 87 -7.91 -5.05 12.19
CA ARG A 87 -8.07 -4.27 13.44
C ARG A 87 -6.72 -3.77 13.95
N SER A 88 -5.86 -3.29 13.04
CA SER A 88 -4.54 -2.79 13.40
C SER A 88 -4.65 -1.41 14.05
N ASN A 89 -3.92 -1.19 15.13
CA ASN A 89 -3.93 0.09 15.86
C ASN A 89 -3.23 1.21 15.07
N ALA A 90 -2.19 0.86 14.31
CA ALA A 90 -1.46 1.83 13.51
C ALA A 90 -0.70 1.20 12.34
N LEU A 91 -0.37 2.07 11.38
CA LEU A 91 0.59 1.83 10.30
C LEU A 91 1.89 2.59 10.59
N LEU A 92 3.02 1.98 10.30
CA LEU A 92 4.34 2.60 10.38
C LEU A 92 5.01 2.60 9.02
N CYS A 93 5.76 3.65 8.72
CA CYS A 93 6.64 3.67 7.54
C CYS A 93 7.91 4.49 7.78
N ASP A 94 8.92 4.22 6.96
CA ASP A 94 10.10 5.08 6.82
C ASP A 94 10.07 5.72 5.42
N ALA A 95 9.82 7.03 5.37
CA ALA A 95 9.66 7.76 4.12
C ALA A 95 11.01 8.26 3.60
N SER A 96 11.79 7.40 2.97
CA SER A 96 13.09 7.76 2.38
C SER A 96 12.98 8.64 1.13
N ASN A 97 11.83 8.63 0.43
CA ASN A 97 11.62 9.40 -0.78
C ASN A 97 11.27 10.87 -0.46
N LEU A 98 12.20 11.78 -0.76
CA LEU A 98 12.02 13.22 -0.53
C LEU A 98 10.92 13.89 -1.40
N ARG A 99 10.46 13.23 -2.48
CA ARG A 99 9.33 13.73 -3.28
C ARG A 99 8.02 13.69 -2.50
N ILE A 100 7.92 12.83 -1.50
CA ILE A 100 6.77 12.74 -0.60
C ILE A 100 7.09 13.63 0.61
N SER A 101 6.53 14.85 0.62
CA SER A 101 6.75 15.79 1.70
C SER A 101 5.99 15.40 2.98
N ASP A 102 6.50 15.82 4.14
CA ASP A 102 5.81 15.61 5.42
C ASP A 102 4.43 16.28 5.46
N ARG A 103 4.28 17.42 4.76
CA ARG A 103 2.99 18.09 4.60
C ARG A 103 1.97 17.22 3.86
N LEU A 104 2.42 16.47 2.85
CA LEU A 104 1.57 15.56 2.10
C LEU A 104 1.18 14.35 2.97
N LEU A 105 2.14 13.76 3.67
CA LEU A 105 1.90 12.65 4.60
C LEU A 105 0.93 13.07 5.71
N LYS A 106 1.13 14.26 6.30
CA LYS A 106 0.22 14.81 7.31
C LYS A 106 -1.21 14.95 6.78
N ARG A 107 -1.39 15.41 5.53
CA ARG A 107 -2.72 15.50 4.90
C ARG A 107 -3.40 14.13 4.76
N TRP A 108 -2.64 13.06 4.70
CA TRP A 108 -3.14 11.68 4.62
C TRP A 108 -3.23 10.98 5.98
N GLY A 109 -3.09 11.75 7.07
CA GLY A 109 -3.22 11.25 8.43
C GLY A 109 -1.96 10.61 9.00
N TRP A 110 -0.80 10.77 8.35
CA TRP A 110 0.48 10.35 8.88
C TRP A 110 1.11 11.43 9.74
N GLU A 111 1.71 11.04 10.86
CA GLU A 111 2.40 11.92 11.79
C GLU A 111 3.89 11.53 11.86
N PRO A 112 4.79 12.49 12.06
CA PRO A 112 6.17 12.17 12.36
C PRO A 112 6.26 11.30 13.62
N HIS A 113 7.11 10.26 13.57
CA HIS A 113 7.31 9.33 14.66
C HIS A 113 8.79 9.04 14.81
N LEU A 114 9.30 9.12 16.03
CA LEU A 114 10.72 8.95 16.36
C LEU A 114 11.63 9.91 15.58
N ALA A 115 12.13 10.93 16.26
CA ALA A 115 13.13 11.83 15.70
C ALA A 115 14.38 11.06 15.33
N SER A 116 14.74 11.03 14.05
CA SER A 116 15.95 10.40 13.55
C SER A 116 16.67 11.35 12.61
N ARG A 117 18.02 11.33 12.67
CA ARG A 117 18.86 12.14 11.78
C ARG A 117 18.92 11.60 10.36
N TRP A 118 18.67 10.30 10.19
CA TRP A 118 18.86 9.58 8.93
C TRP A 118 17.58 9.00 8.36
N HIS A 119 16.50 8.99 9.14
CA HIS A 119 15.24 8.34 8.79
C HIS A 119 14.07 9.28 9.04
N ARG A 120 13.08 9.19 8.19
CA ARG A 120 11.82 9.93 8.32
C ARG A 120 10.71 8.97 8.69
N HIS A 121 10.71 8.56 9.94
CA HIS A 121 9.69 7.67 10.46
C HIS A 121 8.34 8.39 10.59
N HIS A 122 7.30 7.76 10.09
CA HIS A 122 5.94 8.24 10.21
C HIS A 122 5.05 7.13 10.74
N ILE A 123 4.00 7.54 11.45
CA ILE A 123 2.97 6.66 11.99
C ILE A 123 1.60 7.22 11.61
N LYS A 124 0.69 6.33 11.25
CA LYS A 124 -0.73 6.63 11.11
C LYS A 124 -1.49 5.81 12.12
N ARG A 125 -2.09 6.47 13.12
CA ARG A 125 -2.84 5.86 14.20
C ARG A 125 -4.32 5.85 13.86
N PHE A 126 -4.99 4.76 14.20
CA PHE A 126 -6.41 4.60 13.94
C PHE A 126 -7.26 4.76 15.19
N TYR A 127 -6.74 4.42 16.39
CA TYR A 127 -7.49 4.51 17.65
C TYR A 127 -8.87 3.85 17.61
N GLY A 128 -9.05 2.81 16.77
CA GLY A 128 -10.32 2.15 16.53
C GLY A 128 -11.20 2.80 15.46
N GLU A 129 -10.83 3.98 14.98
CA GLU A 129 -11.52 4.70 13.90
C GLU A 129 -10.69 4.65 12.62
N TYR A 130 -11.26 4.09 11.56
CA TYR A 130 -10.57 3.96 10.29
C TYR A 130 -11.17 4.93 9.28
N PRO A 131 -10.33 5.60 8.46
CA PRO A 131 -10.84 6.51 7.46
C PRO A 131 -11.69 5.76 6.45
N ALA A 132 -12.87 6.29 6.16
CA ALA A 132 -13.71 5.75 5.11
C ALA A 132 -12.98 5.88 3.75
N PRO A 133 -13.03 4.85 2.91
CA PRO A 133 -12.50 4.94 1.56
C PRO A 133 -13.25 6.02 0.79
N SER A 134 -12.55 6.94 0.16
CA SER A 134 -13.14 8.05 -0.58
C SER A 134 -12.59 8.13 -2.00
N GLY A 135 -13.41 8.62 -2.94
CA GLY A 135 -13.00 8.88 -4.32
C GLY A 135 -12.51 7.63 -5.04
N LEU A 136 -11.27 7.67 -5.55
CA LEU A 136 -10.65 6.58 -6.29
C LEU A 136 -10.58 5.28 -5.48
N ALA A 137 -10.21 5.37 -4.21
CA ALA A 137 -10.06 4.20 -3.36
C ALA A 137 -11.39 3.47 -3.11
N ALA A 138 -12.50 4.19 -3.00
CA ALA A 138 -13.83 3.58 -2.93
C ALA A 138 -14.16 2.81 -4.22
N ARG A 139 -13.78 3.37 -5.38
CA ARG A 139 -13.95 2.70 -6.68
C ARG A 139 -13.05 1.47 -6.83
N LEU A 140 -11.80 1.54 -6.37
CA LEU A 140 -10.87 0.42 -6.38
C LEU A 140 -11.39 -0.77 -5.56
N LEU A 141 -11.98 -0.49 -4.40
CA LEU A 141 -12.53 -1.54 -3.54
C LEU A 141 -13.84 -2.11 -4.11
N ALA A 142 -14.74 -1.25 -4.60
CA ALA A 142 -16.01 -1.67 -5.20
C ALA A 142 -15.81 -2.47 -6.52
N GLY A 143 -14.83 -2.09 -7.35
CA GLY A 143 -14.51 -2.81 -8.58
C GLY A 143 -14.07 -4.25 -8.34
N ASN A 144 -13.31 -4.48 -7.26
CA ASN A 144 -12.86 -5.83 -6.89
C ASN A 144 -13.99 -6.74 -6.37
N GLU A 145 -14.99 -6.18 -5.70
CA GLU A 145 -16.14 -6.95 -5.22
C GLU A 145 -16.99 -7.49 -6.38
N VAL A 146 -17.16 -6.71 -7.44
CA VAL A 146 -17.89 -7.10 -8.64
C VAL A 146 -17.16 -8.22 -9.40
N GLU A 147 -15.84 -8.11 -9.53
CA GLU A 147 -15.04 -9.11 -10.25
C GLU A 147 -14.94 -10.44 -9.49
N GLN A 148 -14.80 -10.39 -8.17
CA GLN A 148 -14.83 -11.59 -7.32
C GLN A 148 -16.21 -12.26 -7.31
N GLY A 149 -17.28 -11.49 -7.31
CA GLY A 149 -18.65 -12.00 -7.43
C GLY A 149 -18.90 -12.68 -8.78
N ALA A 150 -18.39 -12.13 -9.86
CA ALA A 150 -18.52 -12.71 -11.21
C ALA A 150 -17.72 -14.02 -11.35
N ILE A 151 -16.51 -14.10 -10.78
CA ILE A 151 -15.68 -15.30 -10.80
C ILE A 151 -16.32 -16.42 -9.97
N ALA A 152 -16.85 -16.10 -8.78
CA ALA A 152 -17.53 -17.08 -7.93
C ALA A 152 -18.80 -17.63 -8.60
N GLN A 153 -19.58 -16.79 -9.29
CA GLN A 153 -20.74 -17.23 -10.06
C GLN A 153 -20.35 -18.10 -11.26
N ALA A 154 -19.29 -17.74 -11.98
CA ALA A 154 -18.80 -18.54 -13.11
C ALA A 154 -18.30 -19.92 -12.68
N GLN A 155 -17.64 -20.02 -11.53
CA GLN A 155 -17.21 -21.30 -10.96
C GLN A 155 -18.38 -22.16 -10.51
N PHE A 156 -19.39 -21.59 -9.88
CA PHE A 156 -20.61 -22.30 -9.47
C PHE A 156 -21.40 -22.85 -10.65
N VAL A 157 -21.47 -22.14 -11.77
CA VAL A 157 -22.15 -22.58 -13.00
C VAL A 157 -21.36 -23.65 -13.74
N ALA A 158 -20.04 -23.70 -13.58
CA ALA A 158 -19.19 -24.72 -14.22
C ALA A 158 -19.18 -26.08 -13.46
N GLU A 159 -19.67 -26.10 -12.21
CA GLU A 159 -19.79 -27.32 -11.39
C GLU A 159 -21.20 -27.95 -11.41
N LEU A 160 -22.16 -27.36 -12.15
CA LEU A 160 -23.51 -27.87 -12.41
C LEU A 160 -23.59 -28.57 -13.76
#